data_9f2cdc5833c8036419d7ba59e42d48f6
#
_entry.id   9f2cdc5833c8036419d7ba59e42d48f6
#
_cell.length_a   1.000
_cell.length_b   1.000
_cell.length_c   1.000
_cell.angle_alpha   90.00
_cell.angle_beta   90.00
_cell.angle_gamma   90.00
#
_symmetry.space_group_name_H-M   'P 1'
#
loop_
_entity.id
_entity.type
_entity.pdbx_description
1 polymer ?
#
loop_
_entity_poly.entity_id
_entity_poly.type
_entity_poly.pdbx_seq_one_letter_code
_entity_poly.pdbx_strand_id
1 'polypeptide(L)'
;MAKKKSDKEAEQKPASTKKYVAFFRNETIHFVIGLVLVIFSVYLLLAFTSFFFTGAADQSIIDSGNAQDLAAVNNHVKNYAGSRGAQLASYLINDCFGVSSFFILIYLAVAGLKLMRVRVVRLWKWFIGCSLLLIWFSVFLGFVFMDHYQDSFIYLGGLHGYNISNWLISQVGIPGVWLILLATGICFLIYMSART
;
A
#
# COMPACT_ATOMS: atom_id res chain seq x y z
N MET A 1 -14.34 53.88 -41.13
CA MET A 1 -13.39 52.86 -40.63
C MET A 1 -13.57 52.68 -39.15
N ALA A 2 -14.29 51.64 -38.72
CA ALA A 2 -14.58 51.35 -37.33
C ALA A 2 -13.63 50.23 -36.86
N LYS A 3 -12.79 50.55 -35.89
CA LYS A 3 -11.80 49.66 -35.31
C LYS A 3 -12.46 48.75 -34.29
N LYS A 4 -12.69 47.49 -34.62
CA LYS A 4 -13.29 46.42 -33.78
C LYS A 4 -12.33 46.11 -32.62
N LYS A 5 -12.65 46.51 -31.40
CA LYS A 5 -11.96 46.14 -30.20
C LYS A 5 -12.32 44.67 -29.90
N SER A 6 -11.34 43.78 -30.00
CA SER A 6 -11.42 42.40 -29.55
C SER A 6 -11.26 42.40 -28.04
N ASP A 7 -12.34 42.28 -27.30
CA ASP A 7 -12.33 42.02 -25.86
C ASP A 7 -11.92 40.57 -25.66
N LYS A 8 -10.67 40.38 -25.23
CA LYS A 8 -10.23 39.11 -24.69
C LYS A 8 -10.88 38.95 -23.32
N GLU A 9 -11.95 38.17 -23.24
CA GLU A 9 -12.45 37.63 -22.00
C GLU A 9 -11.34 36.79 -21.35
N ALA A 10 -10.70 37.39 -20.36
CA ALA A 10 -9.82 36.67 -19.47
C ALA A 10 -10.71 35.79 -18.59
N GLU A 11 -10.71 34.48 -18.86
CA GLU A 11 -11.40 33.45 -18.09
C GLU A 11 -10.92 33.50 -16.63
N GLN A 12 -11.70 34.20 -15.79
CA GLN A 12 -11.44 34.28 -14.35
C GLN A 12 -11.73 32.93 -13.74
N LYS A 13 -10.69 32.13 -13.51
CA LYS A 13 -10.80 30.91 -12.69
C LYS A 13 -11.44 31.26 -11.35
N PRO A 14 -12.45 30.49 -10.91
CA PRO A 14 -13.24 30.81 -9.70
C PRO A 14 -12.31 30.97 -8.50
N ALA A 15 -12.60 31.95 -7.65
CA ALA A 15 -11.79 32.32 -6.49
C ALA A 15 -11.54 31.15 -5.51
N SER A 16 -12.44 30.17 -5.47
CA SER A 16 -12.30 28.94 -4.69
C SER A 16 -11.09 28.11 -5.13
N THR A 17 -10.88 27.95 -6.44
CA THR A 17 -9.76 27.14 -6.99
C THR A 17 -8.41 27.76 -6.63
N LYS A 18 -8.31 29.12 -6.62
CA LYS A 18 -7.09 29.84 -6.21
C LYS A 18 -6.77 29.61 -4.73
N LYS A 19 -7.80 29.56 -3.88
CA LYS A 19 -7.66 29.35 -2.43
C LYS A 19 -7.18 27.93 -2.10
N TYR A 20 -7.71 26.89 -2.77
CA TYR A 20 -7.24 25.50 -2.62
C TYR A 20 -5.79 25.32 -3.12
N VAL A 21 -5.43 25.91 -4.26
CA VAL A 21 -4.06 25.83 -4.79
C VAL A 21 -3.07 26.53 -3.87
N ALA A 22 -3.44 27.68 -3.26
CA ALA A 22 -2.60 28.37 -2.28
C ALA A 22 -2.44 27.57 -0.98
N PHE A 23 -3.50 26.87 -0.54
CA PHE A 23 -3.46 25.99 0.62
C PHE A 23 -2.46 24.84 0.41
N PHE A 24 -2.55 24.12 -0.72
CA PHE A 24 -1.63 23.03 -1.05
C PHE A 24 -0.19 23.48 -1.37
N ARG A 25 0.08 24.78 -1.53
CA ARG A 25 1.42 25.32 -1.75
C ARG A 25 2.11 25.76 -0.46
N ASN A 26 1.41 25.68 0.69
CA ASN A 26 1.95 26.09 1.98
C ASN A 26 2.93 25.00 2.50
N GLU A 27 4.18 25.40 2.79
CA GLU A 27 5.22 24.52 3.28
C GLU A 27 4.89 23.85 4.61
N THR A 28 4.23 24.58 5.50
CA THR A 28 3.79 24.08 6.80
C THR A 28 2.79 22.92 6.65
N ILE A 29 1.89 23.03 5.67
CA ILE A 29 0.90 21.98 5.38
C ILE A 29 1.58 20.74 4.85
N HIS A 30 2.55 20.89 3.94
CA HIS A 30 3.33 19.76 3.44
C HIS A 30 4.10 19.07 4.57
N PHE A 31 4.69 19.84 5.47
CA PHE A 31 5.40 19.28 6.63
C PHE A 31 4.45 18.49 7.53
N VAL A 32 3.28 19.04 7.87
CA VAL A 32 2.28 18.38 8.72
C VAL A 32 1.76 17.10 8.06
N ILE A 33 1.40 17.16 6.78
CA ILE A 33 0.96 15.97 6.03
C ILE A 33 2.08 14.91 5.99
N GLY A 34 3.31 15.33 5.74
CA GLY A 34 4.47 14.44 5.75
C GLY A 34 4.68 13.75 7.10
N LEU A 35 4.57 14.50 8.19
CA LEU A 35 4.67 13.98 9.54
C LEU A 35 3.56 12.94 9.84
N VAL A 36 2.31 13.26 9.47
CA VAL A 36 1.18 12.33 9.62
C VAL A 36 1.42 11.04 8.84
N LEU A 37 1.93 11.10 7.60
CA LEU A 37 2.26 9.91 6.80
C LEU A 37 3.35 9.05 7.45
N VAL A 38 4.39 9.66 8.01
CA VAL A 38 5.46 8.93 8.71
C VAL A 38 4.90 8.26 9.97
N ILE A 39 4.13 8.98 10.78
CA ILE A 39 3.49 8.42 11.98
C ILE A 39 2.56 7.27 11.61
N PHE A 40 1.76 7.43 10.57
CA PHE A 40 0.86 6.38 10.08
C PHE A 40 1.62 5.16 9.56
N SER A 41 2.76 5.36 8.87
CA SER A 41 3.63 4.25 8.44
C SER A 41 4.19 3.47 9.64
N VAL A 42 4.61 4.17 10.70
CA VAL A 42 5.07 3.52 11.94
C VAL A 42 3.93 2.78 12.64
N TYR A 43 2.73 3.38 12.69
CA TYR A 43 1.54 2.72 13.24
C TYR A 43 1.23 1.41 12.49
N LEU A 44 1.24 1.43 11.15
CA LEU A 44 1.04 0.24 10.33
C LEU A 44 2.16 -0.78 10.54
N LEU A 45 3.41 -0.34 10.70
CA LEU A 45 4.52 -1.24 10.99
C LEU A 45 4.30 -2.01 12.29
N LEU A 46 3.85 -1.33 13.35
CA LEU A 46 3.50 -1.96 14.63
C LEU A 46 2.31 -2.92 14.46
N ALA A 47 1.28 -2.51 13.73
CA ALA A 47 0.11 -3.35 13.45
C ALA A 47 0.50 -4.64 12.71
N PHE A 48 1.31 -4.54 11.65
CA PHE A 48 1.72 -5.68 10.83
C PHE A 48 2.66 -6.62 11.59
N THR A 49 3.66 -6.07 12.28
CA THR A 49 4.57 -6.89 13.08
C THR A 49 3.83 -7.62 14.19
N SER A 50 2.92 -6.94 14.89
CA SER A 50 2.09 -7.58 15.90
C SER A 50 1.21 -8.68 15.33
N PHE A 51 0.64 -8.48 14.14
CA PHE A 51 -0.26 -9.43 13.48
C PHE A 51 0.40 -10.81 13.26
N PHE A 52 1.70 -10.88 13.01
CA PHE A 52 2.41 -12.16 12.88
C PHE A 52 2.39 -12.99 14.15
N PHE A 53 2.26 -12.38 15.33
CA PHE A 53 2.25 -13.06 16.63
C PHE A 53 0.86 -13.19 17.24
N THR A 54 -0.03 -12.26 16.94
CA THR A 54 -1.36 -12.19 17.59
C THR A 54 -2.51 -12.45 16.63
N GLY A 55 -2.26 -12.48 15.32
CA GLY A 55 -3.28 -12.47 14.28
C GLY A 55 -4.29 -13.62 14.38
N ALA A 56 -3.86 -14.85 14.71
CA ALA A 56 -4.76 -15.99 14.84
C ALA A 56 -5.80 -15.78 15.98
N ALA A 57 -5.36 -15.24 17.13
CA ALA A 57 -6.24 -14.95 18.24
C ALA A 57 -7.13 -13.74 17.99
N ASP A 58 -6.57 -12.69 17.39
CA ASP A 58 -7.27 -11.44 17.11
C ASP A 58 -8.32 -11.59 16.01
N GLN A 59 -8.06 -12.41 14.98
CA GLN A 59 -8.99 -12.65 13.89
C GLN A 59 -10.28 -13.32 14.37
N SER A 60 -10.19 -14.32 15.26
CA SER A 60 -11.38 -14.98 15.83
C SER A 60 -12.26 -14.02 16.64
N ILE A 61 -11.65 -13.02 17.27
CA ILE A 61 -12.36 -11.99 18.05
C ILE A 61 -12.99 -10.95 17.10
N ILE A 62 -12.27 -10.51 16.07
CA ILE A 62 -12.75 -9.54 15.09
C ILE A 62 -13.94 -10.12 14.29
N ASP A 63 -13.85 -11.38 13.86
CA ASP A 63 -14.88 -12.05 13.07
C ASP A 63 -16.14 -12.37 13.90
N SER A 64 -16.00 -12.59 15.21
CA SER A 64 -17.10 -12.88 16.14
C SER A 64 -17.79 -11.62 16.69
N GLY A 65 -17.12 -10.47 16.64
CA GLY A 65 -17.62 -9.20 17.18
C GLY A 65 -18.51 -8.45 16.21
N ASN A 66 -19.72 -8.09 16.64
CA ASN A 66 -20.52 -7.08 15.94
C ASN A 66 -19.69 -5.79 15.84
N ALA A 67 -19.45 -5.31 14.62
CA ALA A 67 -18.63 -4.13 14.33
C ALA A 67 -19.09 -2.84 15.04
N GLN A 68 -20.22 -2.89 15.73
CA GLN A 68 -20.80 -1.76 16.47
C GLN A 68 -20.24 -1.58 17.89
N ASP A 69 -19.62 -2.60 18.49
CA ASP A 69 -19.09 -2.53 19.87
C ASP A 69 -17.56 -2.60 19.91
N LEU A 70 -16.93 -1.67 19.21
CA LEU A 70 -15.47 -1.56 19.08
C LEU A 70 -14.75 -1.41 20.42
N ALA A 71 -15.41 -0.86 21.45
CA ALA A 71 -14.83 -0.70 22.77
C ALA A 71 -14.72 -2.06 23.49
N ALA A 72 -15.73 -2.93 23.38
CA ALA A 72 -15.72 -4.27 23.94
C ALA A 72 -14.69 -5.16 23.20
N VAL A 73 -14.64 -5.08 21.87
CA VAL A 73 -13.68 -5.83 21.04
C VAL A 73 -12.24 -5.40 21.33
N ASN A 74 -11.99 -4.12 21.56
CA ASN A 74 -10.64 -3.59 21.79
C ASN A 74 -9.97 -4.14 23.07
N ASN A 75 -10.76 -4.50 24.09
CA ASN A 75 -10.24 -5.05 25.36
C ASN A 75 -9.71 -6.49 25.22
N HIS A 76 -10.08 -7.21 24.17
CA HIS A 76 -9.69 -8.59 23.94
C HIS A 76 -8.65 -8.76 22.82
N VAL A 77 -8.44 -7.75 21.97
CA VAL A 77 -7.46 -7.78 20.90
C VAL A 77 -6.06 -7.56 21.44
N LYS A 78 -5.12 -8.44 21.07
CA LYS A 78 -3.72 -8.43 21.53
C LYS A 78 -2.78 -7.63 20.62
N ASN A 79 -3.26 -7.16 19.47
CA ASN A 79 -2.46 -6.37 18.56
C ASN A 79 -2.04 -5.03 19.20
N TYR A 80 -0.75 -4.70 19.15
CA TYR A 80 -0.20 -3.46 19.73
C TYR A 80 -0.81 -2.19 19.17
N ALA A 81 -1.36 -2.25 17.95
CA ALA A 81 -2.05 -1.12 17.32
C ALA A 81 -3.59 -1.14 17.58
N GLY A 82 -4.05 -2.00 18.51
CA GLY A 82 -5.46 -2.16 18.87
C GLY A 82 -6.30 -2.81 17.78
N SER A 83 -7.63 -2.83 17.96
CA SER A 83 -8.56 -3.51 17.04
C SER A 83 -8.52 -2.96 15.60
N ARG A 84 -8.36 -1.66 15.43
CA ARG A 84 -8.22 -1.04 14.09
C ARG A 84 -6.92 -1.44 13.41
N GLY A 85 -5.82 -1.51 14.16
CA GLY A 85 -4.55 -2.01 13.64
C GLY A 85 -4.64 -3.47 13.23
N ALA A 86 -5.27 -4.32 14.05
CA ALA A 86 -5.50 -5.72 13.74
C ALA A 86 -6.35 -5.91 12.47
N GLN A 87 -7.46 -5.15 12.33
CA GLN A 87 -8.31 -5.19 11.13
C GLN A 87 -7.56 -4.75 9.87
N LEU A 88 -6.80 -3.63 9.94
CA LEU A 88 -6.00 -3.16 8.81
C LEU A 88 -4.89 -4.14 8.44
N ALA A 89 -4.24 -4.75 9.44
CA ALA A 89 -3.22 -5.76 9.20
C ALA A 89 -3.80 -7.01 8.56
N SER A 90 -4.92 -7.54 9.08
CA SER A 90 -5.63 -8.68 8.49
C SER A 90 -6.03 -8.39 7.05
N TYR A 91 -6.67 -7.26 6.79
CA TYR A 91 -7.10 -6.87 5.46
C TYR A 91 -5.94 -6.75 4.47
N LEU A 92 -4.86 -6.03 4.83
CA LEU A 92 -3.75 -5.80 3.90
C LEU A 92 -2.87 -7.04 3.73
N ILE A 93 -2.71 -7.86 4.78
CA ILE A 93 -1.89 -9.07 4.73
C ILE A 93 -2.69 -10.25 4.18
N ASN A 94 -3.87 -10.58 4.73
CA ASN A 94 -4.61 -11.76 4.29
C ASN A 94 -5.44 -11.48 3.03
N ASP A 95 -6.27 -10.43 3.01
CA ASP A 95 -7.22 -10.21 1.92
C ASP A 95 -6.58 -9.51 0.71
N CYS A 96 -5.46 -8.78 0.92
CA CYS A 96 -4.79 -8.09 -0.19
C CYS A 96 -3.50 -8.80 -0.62
N PHE A 97 -2.34 -8.27 -0.24
CA PHE A 97 -1.06 -8.58 -0.88
C PHE A 97 -0.10 -9.41 -0.03
N GLY A 98 -0.51 -9.88 1.12
CA GLY A 98 0.35 -10.66 2.01
C GLY A 98 1.45 -9.82 2.65
N VAL A 99 2.58 -10.48 2.89
CA VAL A 99 3.80 -9.84 3.42
C VAL A 99 4.27 -8.70 2.52
N SER A 100 3.95 -8.73 1.22
CA SER A 100 4.30 -7.65 0.28
C SER A 100 3.68 -6.30 0.65
N SER A 101 2.63 -6.28 1.48
CA SER A 101 2.01 -5.04 1.99
C SER A 101 3.01 -4.12 2.72
N PHE A 102 4.14 -4.65 3.20
CA PHE A 102 5.21 -3.83 3.76
C PHE A 102 5.80 -2.81 2.77
N PHE A 103 5.72 -3.06 1.45
CA PHE A 103 6.12 -2.07 0.45
C PHE A 103 5.25 -0.81 0.47
N ILE A 104 3.98 -0.92 0.91
CA ILE A 104 3.10 0.23 1.13
C ILE A 104 3.67 1.13 2.25
N LEU A 105 4.12 0.53 3.35
CA LEU A 105 4.71 1.25 4.48
C LEU A 105 5.98 1.99 4.06
N ILE A 106 6.85 1.31 3.32
CA ILE A 106 8.08 1.91 2.79
C ILE A 106 7.75 3.12 1.92
N TYR A 107 6.78 2.99 1.02
CA TYR A 107 6.36 4.10 0.18
C TYR A 107 5.78 5.27 0.99
N LEU A 108 4.91 5.00 1.98
CA LEU A 108 4.33 6.03 2.85
C LEU A 108 5.41 6.77 3.64
N ALA A 109 6.39 6.03 4.21
CA ALA A 109 7.50 6.63 4.92
C ALA A 109 8.34 7.55 4.00
N VAL A 110 8.70 7.08 2.80
CA VAL A 110 9.47 7.85 1.82
C VAL A 110 8.70 9.09 1.36
N ALA A 111 7.39 8.94 1.11
CA ALA A 111 6.52 10.06 0.72
C ALA A 111 6.42 11.10 1.85
N GLY A 112 6.26 10.65 3.09
CA GLY A 112 6.23 11.53 4.26
C GLY A 112 7.54 12.29 4.45
N LEU A 113 8.69 11.61 4.41
CA LEU A 113 10.02 12.23 4.51
C LEU A 113 10.28 13.24 3.39
N LYS A 114 9.81 12.97 2.17
CA LYS A 114 9.90 13.93 1.09
C LYS A 114 9.05 15.17 1.32
N LEU A 115 7.82 15.01 1.77
CA LEU A 115 6.93 16.13 2.09
C LEU A 115 7.50 17.00 3.21
N MET A 116 8.19 16.38 4.18
CA MET A 116 8.93 17.07 5.24
C MET A 116 10.25 17.71 4.76
N ARG A 117 10.61 17.57 3.49
CA ARG A 117 11.88 18.05 2.89
C ARG A 117 13.16 17.43 3.50
N VAL A 118 13.04 16.32 4.21
CA VAL A 118 14.19 15.63 4.80
C VAL A 118 15.04 14.94 3.72
N ARG A 119 14.40 14.46 2.64
CA ARG A 119 15.09 13.81 1.52
C ARG A 119 14.58 14.28 0.17
N VAL A 120 15.50 14.45 -0.79
CA VAL A 120 15.16 14.77 -2.18
C VAL A 120 15.10 13.47 -2.99
N VAL A 121 13.90 12.92 -3.12
CA VAL A 121 13.65 11.71 -3.91
C VAL A 121 12.57 11.94 -4.96
N ARG A 122 12.59 11.19 -6.05
CA ARG A 122 11.53 11.24 -7.07
C ARG A 122 10.40 10.30 -6.66
N LEU A 123 9.34 10.81 -6.03
CA LEU A 123 8.21 10.00 -5.53
C LEU A 123 7.62 9.06 -6.58
N TRP A 124 7.52 9.50 -7.84
CA TRP A 124 7.00 8.69 -8.92
C TRP A 124 7.82 7.41 -9.17
N LYS A 125 9.16 7.52 -9.09
CA LYS A 125 10.02 6.34 -9.21
C LYS A 125 9.82 5.37 -8.04
N TRP A 126 9.72 5.89 -6.82
CA TRP A 126 9.46 5.09 -5.63
C TRP A 126 8.07 4.44 -5.67
N PHE A 127 7.07 5.18 -6.15
CA PHE A 127 5.72 4.64 -6.31
C PHE A 127 5.70 3.44 -7.26
N ILE A 128 6.25 3.60 -8.47
CA ILE A 128 6.32 2.52 -9.45
C ILE A 128 7.15 1.34 -8.90
N GLY A 129 8.31 1.61 -8.30
CA GLY A 129 9.17 0.57 -7.75
C GLY A 129 8.49 -0.25 -6.64
N CYS A 130 7.91 0.43 -5.65
CA CYS A 130 7.18 -0.23 -4.56
C CYS A 130 5.94 -0.99 -5.06
N SER A 131 5.20 -0.42 -6.03
CA SER A 131 4.00 -1.08 -6.59
C SER A 131 4.36 -2.34 -7.37
N LEU A 132 5.42 -2.29 -8.20
CA LEU A 132 5.89 -3.46 -8.94
C LEU A 132 6.40 -4.55 -7.99
N LEU A 133 7.19 -4.19 -6.97
CA LEU A 133 7.66 -5.13 -5.96
C LEU A 133 6.50 -5.73 -5.18
N LEU A 134 5.52 -4.93 -4.78
CA LEU A 134 4.34 -5.37 -4.05
C LEU A 134 3.58 -6.46 -4.82
N ILE A 135 3.27 -6.20 -6.10
CA ILE A 135 2.53 -7.14 -6.95
C ILE A 135 3.40 -8.38 -7.22
N TRP A 136 4.65 -8.20 -7.60
CA TRP A 136 5.53 -9.32 -7.94
C TRP A 136 5.76 -10.25 -6.74
N PHE A 137 6.09 -9.71 -5.56
CA PHE A 137 6.28 -10.51 -4.35
C PHE A 137 4.98 -11.15 -3.86
N SER A 138 3.83 -10.48 -4.00
CA SER A 138 2.54 -11.07 -3.67
C SER A 138 2.28 -12.33 -4.50
N VAL A 139 2.47 -12.26 -5.82
CA VAL A 139 2.29 -13.41 -6.71
C VAL A 139 3.35 -14.48 -6.45
N PHE A 140 4.60 -14.09 -6.28
CA PHE A 140 5.69 -15.02 -5.98
C PHE A 140 5.44 -15.82 -4.70
N LEU A 141 5.11 -15.14 -3.59
CA LEU A 141 4.82 -15.79 -2.32
C LEU A 141 3.52 -16.61 -2.37
N GLY A 142 2.49 -16.10 -3.07
CA GLY A 142 1.24 -16.83 -3.28
C GLY A 142 1.43 -18.11 -4.07
N PHE A 143 2.37 -18.13 -5.03
CA PHE A 143 2.72 -19.32 -5.81
C PHE A 143 3.57 -20.31 -5.00
N VAL A 144 4.62 -19.84 -4.33
CA VAL A 144 5.55 -20.71 -3.58
C VAL A 144 4.89 -21.35 -2.37
N PHE A 145 4.00 -20.63 -1.68
CA PHE A 145 3.34 -21.10 -0.45
C PHE A 145 1.88 -21.51 -0.68
N MET A 146 1.52 -21.84 -1.92
CA MET A 146 0.15 -22.21 -2.29
C MET A 146 -0.40 -23.39 -1.49
N ASP A 147 0.40 -24.42 -1.28
CA ASP A 147 0.01 -25.64 -0.57
C ASP A 147 -0.26 -25.38 0.94
N HIS A 148 0.33 -24.33 1.51
CA HIS A 148 0.16 -23.96 2.92
C HIS A 148 -0.97 -22.94 3.14
N TYR A 149 -1.68 -22.54 2.09
CA TYR A 149 -2.71 -21.50 2.16
C TYR A 149 -3.87 -21.88 3.09
N GLN A 150 -4.26 -23.16 3.11
CA GLN A 150 -5.40 -23.64 3.92
C GLN A 150 -5.04 -23.92 5.38
N ASP A 151 -3.75 -24.18 5.67
CA ASP A 151 -3.28 -24.58 6.99
C ASP A 151 -2.77 -23.41 7.85
N SER A 152 -2.61 -22.23 7.25
CA SER A 152 -2.03 -21.05 7.89
C SER A 152 -3.05 -19.93 8.09
N PHE A 153 -3.01 -19.27 9.25
CA PHE A 153 -3.79 -18.06 9.49
C PHE A 153 -3.21 -16.83 8.78
N ILE A 154 -1.97 -16.90 8.28
CA ILE A 154 -1.31 -15.84 7.51
C ILE A 154 -1.13 -16.31 6.08
N TYR A 155 -1.69 -15.55 5.17
CA TYR A 155 -1.50 -15.75 3.74
C TYR A 155 -0.32 -14.93 3.25
N LEU A 156 0.85 -15.59 3.10
CA LEU A 156 2.11 -14.91 2.79
C LEU A 156 2.06 -14.08 1.49
N GLY A 157 1.36 -14.59 0.47
CA GLY A 157 1.10 -13.85 -0.77
C GLY A 157 -0.19 -13.01 -0.74
N GLY A 158 -1.02 -13.18 0.32
CA GLY A 158 -2.37 -12.65 0.38
C GLY A 158 -3.31 -13.33 -0.62
N LEU A 159 -4.60 -12.99 -0.52
CA LEU A 159 -5.62 -13.52 -1.44
C LEU A 159 -5.33 -13.12 -2.90
N HIS A 160 -4.79 -11.92 -3.13
CA HIS A 160 -4.37 -11.48 -4.46
C HIS A 160 -3.30 -12.41 -5.07
N GLY A 161 -2.21 -12.67 -4.33
CA GLY A 161 -1.13 -13.54 -4.80
C GLY A 161 -1.62 -14.96 -5.07
N TYR A 162 -2.44 -15.52 -4.18
CA TYR A 162 -3.02 -16.84 -4.34
C TYR A 162 -3.92 -16.93 -5.60
N ASN A 163 -4.85 -16.01 -5.77
CA ASN A 163 -5.77 -16.02 -6.91
C ASN A 163 -5.05 -15.85 -8.25
N ILE A 164 -4.09 -14.91 -8.33
CA ILE A 164 -3.31 -14.70 -9.55
C ILE A 164 -2.44 -15.93 -9.86
N SER A 165 -1.84 -16.56 -8.85
CA SER A 165 -1.04 -17.77 -9.03
C SER A 165 -1.89 -18.94 -9.54
N ASN A 166 -3.06 -19.18 -8.96
CA ASN A 166 -4.00 -20.19 -9.45
C ASN A 166 -4.42 -19.94 -10.90
N TRP A 167 -4.75 -18.70 -11.22
CA TRP A 167 -5.10 -18.34 -12.58
C TRP A 167 -3.93 -18.56 -13.55
N LEU A 168 -2.70 -18.17 -13.19
CA LEU A 168 -1.53 -18.39 -14.03
C LEU A 168 -1.26 -19.89 -14.23
N ILE A 169 -1.37 -20.70 -13.17
CA ILE A 169 -1.19 -22.16 -13.27
C ILE A 169 -2.21 -22.75 -14.26
N SER A 170 -3.45 -22.29 -14.21
CA SER A 170 -4.48 -22.77 -15.15
C SER A 170 -4.21 -22.41 -16.61
N GLN A 171 -3.44 -21.33 -16.86
CA GLN A 171 -3.13 -20.87 -18.23
C GLN A 171 -1.84 -21.51 -18.78
N VAL A 172 -0.79 -21.58 -17.99
CA VAL A 172 0.57 -21.93 -18.46
C VAL A 172 1.21 -23.10 -17.69
N GLY A 173 0.51 -23.66 -16.70
CA GLY A 173 1.03 -24.70 -15.82
C GLY A 173 2.12 -24.22 -14.86
N ILE A 174 2.50 -25.07 -13.91
CA ILE A 174 3.51 -24.77 -12.88
C ILE A 174 4.86 -24.33 -13.50
N PRO A 175 5.42 -25.06 -14.52
CA PRO A 175 6.69 -24.64 -15.13
C PRO A 175 6.60 -23.28 -15.82
N GLY A 176 5.44 -22.96 -16.44
CA GLY A 176 5.21 -21.68 -17.09
C GLY A 176 5.20 -20.53 -16.10
N VAL A 177 4.61 -20.71 -14.92
CA VAL A 177 4.60 -19.69 -13.86
C VAL A 177 6.01 -19.40 -13.37
N TRP A 178 6.86 -20.43 -13.15
CA TRP A 178 8.26 -20.22 -12.80
C TRP A 178 9.02 -19.40 -13.85
N LEU A 179 8.82 -19.68 -15.13
CA LEU A 179 9.47 -18.93 -16.22
C LEU A 179 8.98 -17.46 -16.25
N ILE A 180 7.69 -17.21 -16.07
CA ILE A 180 7.11 -15.85 -16.03
C ILE A 180 7.68 -15.08 -14.84
N LEU A 181 7.70 -15.67 -13.64
CA LEU A 181 8.22 -15.03 -12.45
C LEU A 181 9.72 -14.71 -12.60
N LEU A 182 10.50 -15.63 -13.14
CA LEU A 182 11.92 -15.42 -13.38
C LEU A 182 12.16 -14.32 -14.42
N ALA A 183 11.47 -14.38 -15.56
CA ALA A 183 11.61 -13.37 -16.62
C ALA A 183 11.21 -11.97 -16.14
N THR A 184 10.07 -11.85 -15.44
CA THR A 184 9.61 -10.55 -14.89
C THR A 184 10.53 -10.04 -13.79
N GLY A 185 11.07 -10.92 -12.94
CA GLY A 185 12.08 -10.57 -11.93
C GLY A 185 13.37 -10.04 -12.55
N ILE A 186 13.90 -10.69 -13.58
CA ILE A 186 15.09 -10.23 -14.32
C ILE A 186 14.80 -8.87 -14.97
N CYS A 187 13.68 -8.71 -15.65
CA CYS A 187 13.29 -7.43 -16.27
C CYS A 187 13.22 -6.31 -15.21
N PHE A 188 12.69 -6.60 -14.02
CA PHE A 188 12.65 -5.64 -12.94
C PHE A 188 14.05 -5.26 -12.44
N LEU A 189 14.95 -6.22 -12.27
CA LEU A 189 16.33 -5.96 -11.85
C LEU A 189 17.10 -5.13 -12.89
N ILE A 190 16.93 -5.41 -14.18
CA ILE A 190 17.52 -4.62 -15.27
C ILE A 190 16.96 -3.19 -15.24
N TYR A 191 15.65 -3.04 -15.07
CA TYR A 191 15.01 -1.72 -14.97
C TYR A 191 15.54 -0.90 -13.80
N MET A 192 15.73 -1.52 -12.64
CA MET A 192 16.29 -0.86 -11.45
C MET A 192 17.75 -0.48 -11.68
N SER A 193 18.57 -1.40 -12.22
CA SER A 193 20.00 -1.17 -12.49
C SER A 193 20.25 -0.11 -13.55
N ALA A 194 19.48 -0.07 -14.63
CA ALA A 194 19.64 0.90 -15.71
C ALA A 194 19.25 2.34 -15.32
N ARG A 195 18.64 2.52 -14.14
CA ARG A 195 18.14 3.83 -13.66
C ARG A 195 18.86 4.36 -12.42
N THR A 196 19.87 3.63 -11.91
CA THR A 196 20.79 4.13 -10.89
C THR A 196 21.86 4.96 -11.54
#